data_84f14f0df9a073f2a5f3786f0e698ac0
#
_entry.id   84f14f0df9a073f2a5f3786f0e698ac0
#
_cell.length_a   1.000
_cell.length_b   1.000
_cell.length_c   1.000
_cell.angle_alpha   90.00
_cell.angle_beta   90.00
_cell.angle_gamma   90.00
#
_symmetry.space_group_name_H-M   'P 1'
#
loop_
_entity.id
_entity.type
_entity.pdbx_description
1 polymer ?
#
loop_
_entity_poly.entity_id
_entity_poly.type
_entity_poly.pdbx_seq_one_letter_code
_entity_poly.pdbx_strand_id
1 'polypeptide(L)' 'MSDWSEEITAAETAAEQMQAAERAAESRFDAVHAQALANGTAGEALNSAAFHDWMAARHATDAAWGNWSVVMDSKPLG' A
#
# COMPACT_ATOMS: atom_id res chain seq x y z
N MET A 1 5.64 -2.15 29.48
CA MET A 1 6.83 -2.09 28.60
C MET A 1 6.47 -2.73 27.26
N SER A 2 6.59 -1.98 26.17
CA SER A 2 6.39 -2.60 24.89
C SER A 2 7.62 -3.43 24.56
N ASP A 3 7.35 -4.67 24.19
CA ASP A 3 8.36 -5.62 23.78
C ASP A 3 8.67 -5.39 22.31
N TRP A 4 9.93 -5.58 21.90
CA TRP A 4 10.31 -5.51 20.49
C TRP A 4 9.45 -6.45 19.62
N SER A 5 9.12 -7.63 20.17
CA SER A 5 8.24 -8.59 19.47
C SER A 5 6.84 -8.01 19.20
N GLU A 6 6.30 -7.24 20.13
CA GLU A 6 5.02 -6.59 19.96
C GLU A 6 5.10 -5.47 18.92
N GLU A 7 6.20 -4.72 18.94
CA GLU A 7 6.44 -3.64 17.98
C GLU A 7 6.55 -4.18 16.56
N ILE A 8 7.29 -5.27 16.36
CA ILE A 8 7.45 -5.84 15.03
C ILE A 8 6.13 -6.44 14.52
N THR A 9 5.36 -7.08 15.41
CA THR A 9 4.05 -7.61 15.04
C THR A 9 3.09 -6.50 14.66
N ALA A 10 3.08 -5.40 15.40
CA ALA A 10 2.23 -4.25 15.08
C ALA A 10 2.62 -3.62 13.74
N ALA A 11 3.92 -3.47 13.48
CA ALA A 11 4.42 -2.91 12.23
C ALA A 11 4.08 -3.82 11.04
N GLU A 12 4.21 -5.13 11.21
CA GLU A 12 3.87 -6.11 10.18
C GLU A 12 2.37 -6.09 9.88
N THR A 13 1.53 -6.07 10.91
CA THR A 13 0.07 -6.00 10.74
C THR A 13 -0.32 -4.72 9.99
N ALA A 14 0.28 -3.59 10.37
CA ALA A 14 0.01 -2.32 9.70
C ALA A 14 0.38 -2.39 8.22
N ALA A 15 1.55 -2.96 7.90
CA ALA A 15 2.00 -3.10 6.52
C ALA A 15 1.08 -4.01 5.71
N GLU A 16 0.63 -5.12 6.30
CA GLU A 16 -0.30 -6.04 5.64
C GLU A 16 -1.64 -5.37 5.37
N GLN A 17 -2.13 -4.55 6.30
CA GLN A 17 -3.38 -3.80 6.11
C GLN A 17 -3.25 -2.79 4.98
N MET A 18 -2.12 -2.08 4.90
CA MET A 18 -1.87 -1.13 3.81
C MET A 18 -1.78 -1.86 2.48
N GLN A 19 -1.16 -3.03 2.45
CA GLN A 19 -1.05 -3.84 1.25
C GLN A 19 -2.41 -4.33 0.76
N ALA A 20 -3.30 -4.73 1.68
CA ALA A 20 -4.65 -5.12 1.33
C ALA A 20 -5.44 -3.95 0.74
N ALA A 21 -5.29 -2.75 1.32
CA ALA A 21 -5.91 -1.53 0.80
C ALA A 21 -5.37 -1.18 -0.60
N GLU A 22 -4.07 -1.38 -0.81
CA GLU A 22 -3.44 -1.16 -2.12
C GLU A 22 -4.03 -2.10 -3.18
N ARG A 23 -4.21 -3.37 -2.85
CA ARG A 23 -4.81 -4.34 -3.78
C ARG A 23 -6.23 -3.97 -4.15
N ALA A 24 -7.02 -3.50 -3.17
CA ALA A 24 -8.38 -3.05 -3.43
C ALA A 24 -8.41 -1.82 -4.33
N ALA A 25 -7.50 -0.87 -4.10
CA ALA A 25 -7.38 0.33 -4.93
C ALA A 25 -6.94 0.00 -6.35
N GLU A 26 -5.97 -0.92 -6.49
CA GLU A 26 -5.50 -1.41 -7.79
C GLU A 26 -6.63 -2.05 -8.58
N SER A 27 -7.44 -2.87 -7.91
CA SER A 27 -8.57 -3.53 -8.54
C SER A 27 -9.58 -2.51 -9.08
N ARG A 28 -9.84 -1.44 -8.32
CA ARG A 28 -10.71 -0.36 -8.79
C ARG A 28 -10.12 0.37 -9.98
N PHE A 29 -8.81 0.61 -9.96
CA PHE A 29 -8.12 1.23 -11.10
C PHE A 29 -8.20 0.33 -12.34
N ASP A 30 -7.99 -0.98 -12.18
CA ASP A 30 -8.05 -1.92 -13.29
C ASP A 30 -9.40 -1.87 -13.99
N ALA A 31 -10.50 -1.75 -13.23
CA ALA A 31 -11.84 -1.63 -13.80
C ALA A 31 -12.01 -0.32 -14.59
N VAL A 32 -11.51 0.79 -14.04
CA VAL A 32 -11.55 2.10 -14.71
C VAL A 32 -10.71 2.07 -15.98
N HIS A 33 -9.53 1.48 -15.91
CA HIS A 33 -8.62 1.38 -17.04
C HIS A 33 -9.22 0.52 -18.17
N ALA A 34 -9.81 -0.62 -17.81
CA ALA A 34 -10.45 -1.49 -18.79
C ALA A 34 -11.59 -0.78 -19.52
N GLN A 35 -12.40 -0.02 -18.80
CA GLN A 35 -13.48 0.76 -19.39
C GLN A 35 -12.94 1.86 -20.30
N ALA A 36 -11.88 2.55 -19.87
CA ALA A 36 -11.24 3.60 -20.65
C ALA A 36 -10.65 3.03 -21.94
N LEU A 37 -10.05 1.84 -21.90
CA LEU A 37 -9.54 1.15 -23.09
C LEU A 37 -10.69 0.86 -24.08
N ALA A 38 -11.81 0.39 -23.57
CA ALA A 38 -12.98 0.10 -24.42
C ALA A 38 -13.54 1.36 -25.08
N ASN A 39 -13.40 2.52 -24.42
CA ASN A 39 -13.90 3.80 -24.91
C ASN A 39 -12.84 4.57 -25.72
N GLY A 40 -11.63 4.06 -25.85
CA GLY A 40 -10.54 4.74 -26.54
C GLY A 40 -9.96 5.92 -25.76
N THR A 41 -10.14 5.96 -24.44
CA THR A 41 -9.67 7.04 -23.55
C THR A 41 -8.70 6.56 -22.50
N ALA A 42 -7.87 5.57 -22.83
CA ALA A 42 -6.96 4.93 -21.87
C ALA A 42 -6.05 5.92 -21.14
N GLY A 43 -5.61 6.99 -21.83
CA GLY A 43 -4.76 8.01 -21.21
C GLY A 43 -5.45 8.77 -20.08
N GLU A 44 -6.77 8.89 -20.13
CA GLU A 44 -7.53 9.58 -19.08
C GLU A 44 -7.60 8.77 -17.79
N ALA A 45 -7.46 7.45 -17.85
CA ALA A 45 -7.44 6.60 -16.66
C ALA A 45 -6.30 7.00 -15.71
N LEU A 46 -5.17 7.48 -16.24
CA LEU A 46 -4.03 7.91 -15.45
C LEU A 46 -4.28 9.21 -14.67
N ASN A 47 -5.37 9.91 -14.99
CA ASN A 47 -5.78 11.11 -14.28
C ASN A 47 -7.03 10.89 -13.43
N SER A 48 -7.49 9.64 -13.35
CA SER A 48 -8.71 9.31 -12.60
C SER A 48 -8.46 9.31 -11.09
N ALA A 49 -9.53 9.50 -10.32
CA ALA A 49 -9.47 9.37 -8.87
C ALA A 49 -9.00 7.97 -8.46
N ALA A 50 -9.39 6.93 -9.20
CA ALA A 50 -8.98 5.56 -8.94
C ALA A 50 -7.47 5.38 -9.06
N PHE A 51 -6.84 6.02 -10.05
CA PHE A 51 -5.39 5.99 -10.18
C PHE A 51 -4.70 6.72 -9.02
N HIS A 52 -5.19 7.89 -8.67
CA HIS A 52 -4.62 8.65 -7.55
C HIS A 52 -4.77 7.90 -6.22
N ASP A 53 -5.91 7.24 -6.00
CA ASP A 53 -6.14 6.43 -4.81
C ASP A 53 -5.19 5.24 -4.76
N TRP A 54 -4.96 4.59 -5.90
CA TRP A 54 -4.02 3.46 -5.98
C TRP A 54 -2.60 3.92 -5.67
N MET A 55 -2.16 5.03 -6.25
CA MET A 55 -0.80 5.56 -6.01
C MET A 55 -0.62 5.97 -4.54
N ALA A 56 -1.63 6.59 -3.93
CA ALA A 56 -1.59 6.93 -2.52
C ALA A 56 -1.51 5.68 -1.63
N ALA A 57 -2.30 4.64 -1.96
CA ALA A 57 -2.28 3.38 -1.23
C ALA A 57 -0.93 2.68 -1.36
N ARG A 58 -0.35 2.69 -2.55
CA ARG A 58 0.96 2.12 -2.81
C ARG A 58 2.04 2.83 -2.00
N HIS A 59 1.97 4.15 -1.93
CA HIS A 59 2.89 4.94 -1.13
C HIS A 59 2.78 4.61 0.36
N ALA A 60 1.55 4.44 0.85
CA ALA A 60 1.29 4.06 2.24
C ALA A 60 1.86 2.67 2.55
N THR A 61 1.73 1.71 1.62
CA THR A 61 2.30 0.38 1.76
C THR A 61 3.83 0.44 1.86
N ASP A 62 4.46 1.20 0.97
CA ASP A 62 5.91 1.37 0.98
C ASP A 62 6.40 1.98 2.30
N ALA A 63 5.69 2.99 2.79
CA ALA A 63 6.02 3.64 4.06
C ALA A 63 5.86 2.68 5.25
N ALA A 64 4.82 1.85 5.24
CA ALA A 64 4.57 0.88 6.31
C ALA A 64 5.64 -0.21 6.35
N TRP A 65 6.05 -0.73 5.18
CA TRP A 65 7.14 -1.71 5.13
C TRP A 65 8.48 -1.08 5.48
N GLY A 66 8.69 0.20 5.12
CA GLY A 66 9.87 0.95 5.56
C GLY A 66 9.94 1.05 7.07
N ASN A 67 8.82 1.34 7.73
CA ASN A 67 8.74 1.36 9.18
C ASN A 67 9.02 -0.02 9.78
N TRP A 68 8.47 -1.07 9.18
CA TRP A 68 8.73 -2.44 9.61
C TRP A 68 10.24 -2.74 9.57
N SER A 69 10.93 -2.34 8.51
CA SER A 69 12.38 -2.50 8.37
C SER A 69 13.13 -1.78 9.48
N VAL A 70 12.72 -0.57 9.83
CA VAL A 70 13.34 0.21 10.90
C VAL A 70 13.16 -0.51 12.24
N VAL A 71 11.97 -1.04 12.53
CA VAL A 71 11.70 -1.78 13.74
C VAL A 71 12.55 -3.06 13.81
N MET A 72 12.68 -3.76 12.66
CA MET A 72 13.54 -4.96 12.59
C MET A 72 15.00 -4.64 12.90
N ASP A 73 15.50 -3.53 12.35
CA ASP A 73 16.88 -3.11 12.56
C ASP A 73 17.16 -2.66 13.99
N SER A 74 16.13 -2.27 14.72
CA SER A 74 16.28 -1.84 16.12
C SER A 74 16.14 -2.99 17.12
N LYS A 75 16.28 -4.23 16.67
CA LYS A 75 16.23 -5.39 17.55
C LYS A 75 17.26 -5.27 18.68
N PRO A 76 16.83 -5.43 19.93
CA PRO A 76 17.74 -5.35 21.06
C PRO A 76 18.85 -6.41 20.99
N LEU A 77 20.05 -6.02 21.39
CA LEU A 77 21.18 -6.93 21.51
C LEU A 77 21.07 -7.69 22.84
N GLY A 78 21.07 -8.97 22.78
CA GLY A 78 21.05 -9.79 23.98
C GLY A 78 19.94 -10.78 24.09
#